data_b757e9b9c00bedacaa1497b5c7702229
#
_entry.id   b757e9b9c00bedacaa1497b5c7702229
#
_cell.length_a   1.000
_cell.length_b   1.000
_cell.length_c   1.000
_cell.angle_alpha   90.00
_cell.angle_beta   90.00
_cell.angle_gamma   90.00
#
_symmetry.space_group_name_H-M   'P 1'
#
loop_
_entity.id
_entity.type
_entity.pdbx_description
1 polymer ?
#
loop_
_entity_poly.entity_id
_entity_poly.type
_entity_poly.pdbx_seq_one_letter_code
_entity_poly.pdbx_strand_id
1 'polypeptide(L)'
;MNHLKINKIPEELRNLSQWVVWSSVDRGGKKTKLPFDPVSGKPASTTNPHTWRSFDEALRAYEQRKYAGLGFVFSEDDPYCGIDLDHVRDLETSQFESWARELIKRLDSYSELSQSGTGAHVIVRAKVPGSRRRKDKIEIYDKGRFFCMTGERLAGAPGAVEGRQAVLSEIHGELFGKDESGSSVPLPSTTIPVAL
;
A
#
# COMPACT_ATOMS: atom_id res chain seq x y z
N MET A 1 -14.67 -14.98 10.68
CA MET A 1 -13.63 -13.98 10.99
C MET A 1 -12.31 -14.55 10.51
N ASN A 2 -11.67 -13.95 9.51
CA ASN A 2 -10.32 -14.36 9.12
C ASN A 2 -9.38 -14.03 10.27
N HIS A 3 -8.77 -15.05 10.85
CA HIS A 3 -7.74 -14.85 11.88
C HIS A 3 -6.52 -14.22 11.24
N LEU A 4 -6.06 -13.11 11.80
CA LEU A 4 -4.83 -12.43 11.41
C LEU A 4 -3.65 -13.43 11.45
N LYS A 5 -2.94 -13.61 10.33
CA LYS A 5 -1.80 -14.52 10.23
C LYS A 5 -0.49 -13.78 10.48
N ILE A 6 -0.30 -13.34 11.71
CA ILE A 6 0.80 -12.47 12.18
C ILE A 6 2.16 -12.92 11.65
N ASN A 7 2.45 -14.21 11.74
CA ASN A 7 3.75 -14.80 11.37
C ASN A 7 4.02 -14.80 9.85
N LYS A 8 3.03 -14.40 9.05
CA LYS A 8 3.16 -14.29 7.59
C LYS A 8 3.39 -12.86 7.12
N ILE A 9 3.21 -11.87 8.01
CA ILE A 9 3.56 -10.48 7.73
C ILE A 9 5.10 -10.37 7.71
N PRO A 10 5.71 -9.76 6.67
CA PRO A 10 7.16 -9.61 6.57
C PRO A 10 7.79 -8.99 7.83
N GLU A 11 8.89 -9.56 8.28
CA GLU A 11 9.61 -9.10 9.46
C GLU A 11 10.07 -7.64 9.32
N GLU A 12 10.53 -7.29 8.14
CA GLU A 12 10.96 -5.93 7.81
C GLU A 12 9.87 -4.87 8.03
N LEU A 13 8.58 -5.20 7.78
CA LEU A 13 7.47 -4.31 8.10
C LEU A 13 7.17 -4.30 9.60
N ARG A 14 7.26 -5.46 10.27
CA ARG A 14 7.04 -5.57 11.72
C ARG A 14 8.07 -4.81 12.54
N ASN A 15 9.28 -4.63 12.01
CA ASN A 15 10.35 -3.89 12.67
C ASN A 15 10.18 -2.37 12.62
N LEU A 16 9.19 -1.85 11.92
CA LEU A 16 8.90 -0.42 11.84
C LEU A 16 7.85 0.02 12.87
N SER A 17 7.99 1.24 13.37
CA SER A 17 7.00 1.87 14.25
C SER A 17 5.92 2.62 13.45
N GLN A 18 5.33 1.93 12.45
CA GLN A 18 4.33 2.47 11.52
C GLN A 18 2.98 1.75 11.64
N TRP A 19 2.70 1.18 12.80
CA TRP A 19 1.52 0.38 13.03
C TRP A 19 0.43 1.15 13.75
N VAL A 20 -0.79 0.91 13.31
CA VAL A 20 -2.03 1.38 13.91
C VAL A 20 -2.98 0.19 14.10
N VAL A 21 -3.99 0.35 14.91
CA VAL A 21 -5.16 -0.53 14.89
C VAL A 21 -6.30 0.16 14.18
N TRP A 22 -7.28 -0.58 13.65
CA TRP A 22 -8.40 0.03 12.95
C TRP A 22 -9.73 -0.59 13.37
N SER A 23 -10.80 0.19 13.21
CA SER A 23 -12.18 -0.25 13.36
C SER A 23 -13.05 0.29 12.24
N SER A 24 -14.12 -0.44 11.93
CA SER A 24 -15.14 0.03 11.01
C SER A 24 -16.12 0.92 11.77
N VAL A 25 -16.25 2.16 11.34
CA VAL A 25 -17.16 3.16 11.94
C VAL A 25 -18.21 3.53 10.91
N ASP A 26 -19.47 3.59 11.34
CA ASP A 26 -20.56 4.10 10.50
C ASP A 26 -20.51 5.63 10.45
N ARG A 27 -20.46 6.16 9.23
CA ARG A 27 -20.53 7.60 8.95
C ARG A 27 -21.68 7.85 7.97
N GLY A 28 -22.86 8.11 8.51
CA GLY A 28 -24.05 8.40 7.68
C GLY A 28 -24.47 7.23 6.80
N GLY A 29 -24.47 6.00 7.33
CA GLY A 29 -24.85 4.78 6.62
C GLY A 29 -23.73 4.13 5.79
N LYS A 30 -22.52 4.76 5.75
CA LYS A 30 -21.33 4.19 5.08
C LYS A 30 -20.31 3.72 6.11
N LYS A 31 -19.99 2.41 6.07
CA LYS A 31 -18.90 1.86 6.88
C LYS A 31 -17.54 2.34 6.36
N THR A 32 -16.79 3.03 7.22
CA THR A 32 -15.45 3.53 6.93
C THR A 32 -14.44 2.94 7.89
N LYS A 33 -13.32 2.46 7.39
CA LYS A 33 -12.21 1.96 8.20
C LYS A 33 -11.42 3.16 8.73
N LEU A 34 -11.36 3.32 10.06
CA LEU A 34 -10.62 4.39 10.71
C LEU A 34 -9.44 3.83 11.47
N PRO A 35 -8.25 4.44 11.36
CA PRO A 35 -7.10 4.08 12.16
C PRO A 35 -7.16 4.71 13.55
N PHE A 36 -6.61 4.00 14.53
CA PHE A 36 -6.48 4.45 15.91
C PHE A 36 -5.06 4.18 16.41
N ASP A 37 -4.55 5.07 17.25
CA ASP A 37 -3.32 4.86 17.99
C ASP A 37 -3.50 3.71 18.98
N PRO A 38 -2.70 2.65 18.87
CA PRO A 38 -2.82 1.45 19.70
C PRO A 38 -2.70 1.71 21.22
N VAL A 39 -1.96 2.74 21.61
CA VAL A 39 -1.68 3.06 23.02
C VAL A 39 -2.72 4.01 23.58
N SER A 40 -2.98 5.11 22.92
CA SER A 40 -3.90 6.14 23.42
C SER A 40 -5.36 5.83 23.11
N GLY A 41 -5.66 4.98 22.13
CA GLY A 41 -7.00 4.69 21.65
C GLY A 41 -7.66 5.87 20.91
N LYS A 42 -6.94 6.96 20.67
CA LYS A 42 -7.43 8.11 19.90
C LYS A 42 -7.34 7.85 18.41
N PRO A 43 -8.12 8.55 17.56
CA PRO A 43 -7.94 8.48 16.12
C PRO A 43 -6.50 8.77 15.72
N ALA A 44 -5.92 7.92 14.83
CA ALA A 44 -4.60 8.10 14.28
C ALA A 44 -4.67 8.84 12.94
N SER A 45 -3.60 9.55 12.62
CA SER A 45 -3.42 10.21 11.33
C SER A 45 -2.46 9.41 10.46
N THR A 46 -2.74 9.26 9.17
CA THR A 46 -1.84 8.62 8.21
C THR A 46 -0.67 9.50 7.77
N THR A 47 -0.59 10.74 8.30
CA THR A 47 0.47 11.70 8.01
C THR A 47 1.18 12.22 9.25
N ASN A 48 0.81 11.72 10.45
CA ASN A 48 1.44 12.09 11.72
C ASN A 48 2.05 10.86 12.41
N PRO A 49 3.39 10.66 12.31
CA PRO A 49 4.09 9.53 12.90
C PRO A 49 3.92 9.39 14.42
N HIS A 50 3.63 10.48 15.14
CA HIS A 50 3.39 10.43 16.59
C HIS A 50 2.14 9.65 16.99
N THR A 51 1.27 9.30 16.03
CA THR A 51 0.06 8.50 16.26
C THR A 51 0.23 7.02 15.88
N TRP A 52 1.41 6.62 15.41
CA TRP A 52 1.76 5.25 15.06
C TRP A 52 2.59 4.61 16.18
N ARG A 53 2.62 3.29 16.22
CA ARG A 53 3.32 2.53 17.26
C ARG A 53 4.10 1.37 16.66
N SER A 54 4.86 0.69 17.52
CA SER A 54 5.49 -0.58 17.16
C SER A 54 4.45 -1.65 16.85
N PHE A 55 4.87 -2.65 16.10
CA PHE A 55 4.04 -3.82 15.79
C PHE A 55 3.50 -4.49 17.06
N ASP A 56 4.35 -4.69 18.09
CA ASP A 56 3.98 -5.35 19.32
C ASP A 56 2.92 -4.57 20.12
N GLU A 57 2.99 -3.24 20.13
CA GLU A 57 1.97 -2.42 20.77
C GLU A 57 0.63 -2.51 20.03
N ALA A 58 0.66 -2.48 18.69
CA ALA A 58 -0.53 -2.65 17.88
C ALA A 58 -1.15 -4.04 18.05
N LEU A 59 -0.30 -5.08 18.10
CA LEU A 59 -0.72 -6.47 18.31
C LEU A 59 -1.39 -6.64 19.69
N ARG A 60 -0.78 -6.14 20.76
CA ARG A 60 -1.38 -6.18 22.10
C ARG A 60 -2.75 -5.50 22.13
N ALA A 61 -2.89 -4.33 21.50
CA ALA A 61 -4.16 -3.63 21.42
C ALA A 61 -5.23 -4.43 20.66
N TYR A 62 -4.85 -5.07 19.56
CA TYR A 62 -5.72 -5.96 18.78
C TYR A 62 -6.16 -7.19 19.59
N GLU A 63 -5.23 -7.87 20.27
CA GLU A 63 -5.51 -9.06 21.09
C GLU A 63 -6.48 -8.79 22.24
N GLN A 64 -6.50 -7.57 22.76
CA GLN A 64 -7.50 -7.11 23.73
C GLN A 64 -8.92 -6.99 23.11
N ARG A 65 -9.09 -7.34 21.84
CA ARG A 65 -10.37 -7.39 21.07
C ARG A 65 -11.12 -6.06 21.00
N LYS A 66 -10.39 -4.95 21.09
CA LYS A 66 -10.98 -3.61 20.96
C LYS A 66 -11.12 -3.15 19.51
N TYR A 67 -10.39 -3.79 18.58
CA TYR A 67 -10.25 -3.33 17.19
C TYR A 67 -10.50 -4.44 16.19
N ALA A 68 -10.82 -4.07 14.95
CA ALA A 68 -11.10 -5.01 13.87
C ALA A 68 -9.85 -5.63 13.25
N GLY A 69 -8.68 -4.98 13.38
CA GLY A 69 -7.42 -5.50 12.86
C GLY A 69 -6.25 -4.53 13.00
N LEU A 70 -5.12 -4.93 12.43
CA LEU A 70 -3.89 -4.15 12.34
C LEU A 70 -3.85 -3.37 11.03
N GLY A 71 -3.22 -2.20 11.05
CA GLY A 71 -2.95 -1.39 9.87
C GLY A 71 -1.48 -0.99 9.80
N PHE A 72 -0.88 -1.08 8.62
CA PHE A 72 0.45 -0.56 8.32
C PHE A 72 0.33 0.77 7.58
N VAL A 73 0.97 1.82 8.08
CA VAL A 73 0.93 3.17 7.49
C VAL A 73 2.16 3.35 6.60
N PHE A 74 1.93 3.73 5.33
CA PHE A 74 3.01 4.09 4.40
C PHE A 74 3.48 5.52 4.68
N SER A 75 4.80 5.70 4.73
CA SER A 75 5.48 6.97 5.00
C SER A 75 6.45 7.33 3.88
N GLU A 76 6.67 8.62 3.66
CA GLU A 76 7.70 9.04 2.71
C GLU A 76 9.12 8.72 3.18
N ASP A 77 9.29 8.46 4.49
CA ASP A 77 10.57 8.12 5.11
C ASP A 77 10.94 6.64 4.97
N ASP A 78 10.00 5.78 4.55
CA ASP A 78 10.26 4.36 4.30
C ASP A 78 10.36 4.06 2.79
N PRO A 79 10.93 2.91 2.37
CA PRO A 79 11.04 2.57 0.95
C PRO A 79 9.79 1.89 0.37
N TYR A 80 8.71 1.75 1.11
CA TYR A 80 7.60 0.88 0.73
C TYR A 80 6.51 1.60 -0.05
N CYS A 81 5.90 0.85 -0.96
CA CYS A 81 4.72 1.24 -1.72
C CYS A 81 3.70 0.11 -1.68
N GLY A 82 2.46 0.45 -1.38
CA GLY A 82 1.34 -0.46 -1.37
C GLY A 82 0.48 -0.30 -2.63
N ILE A 83 0.14 -1.42 -3.25
CA ILE A 83 -0.81 -1.52 -4.34
C ILE A 83 -2.05 -2.25 -3.81
N ASP A 84 -3.19 -1.57 -3.83
CA ASP A 84 -4.49 -2.11 -3.43
C ASP A 84 -5.31 -2.45 -4.66
N LEU A 85 -5.76 -3.70 -4.74
CA LEU A 85 -6.58 -4.24 -5.82
C LEU A 85 -7.96 -4.56 -5.25
N ASP A 86 -8.92 -3.68 -5.50
CA ASP A 86 -10.27 -3.77 -4.95
C ASP A 86 -11.22 -4.57 -5.86
N HIS A 87 -12.02 -5.48 -5.25
CA HIS A 87 -13.08 -6.23 -5.94
C HIS A 87 -12.61 -6.96 -7.21
N VAL A 88 -11.43 -7.60 -7.14
CA VAL A 88 -10.81 -8.34 -8.24
C VAL A 88 -10.81 -9.86 -8.02
N ARG A 89 -11.38 -10.33 -6.92
CA ARG A 89 -11.44 -11.75 -6.55
C ARG A 89 -12.88 -12.17 -6.29
N ASP A 90 -13.29 -13.23 -6.97
CA ASP A 90 -14.56 -13.89 -6.75
C ASP A 90 -14.51 -14.75 -5.48
N LEU A 91 -15.52 -14.61 -4.61
CA LEU A 91 -15.56 -15.31 -3.32
C LEU A 91 -15.97 -16.78 -3.45
N GLU A 92 -16.77 -17.13 -4.47
CA GLU A 92 -17.26 -18.50 -4.66
C GLU A 92 -16.17 -19.37 -5.29
N THR A 93 -15.55 -18.88 -6.35
CA THR A 93 -14.50 -19.61 -7.06
C THR A 93 -13.11 -19.41 -6.48
N SER A 94 -12.95 -18.39 -5.63
CA SER A 94 -11.65 -17.93 -5.13
C SER A 94 -10.66 -17.46 -6.21
N GLN A 95 -11.14 -17.21 -7.44
CA GLN A 95 -10.31 -16.82 -8.56
C GLN A 95 -10.18 -15.30 -8.66
N PHE A 96 -8.97 -14.83 -8.96
CA PHE A 96 -8.71 -13.45 -9.32
C PHE A 96 -9.03 -13.19 -10.79
N GLU A 97 -9.48 -11.99 -11.12
CA GLU A 97 -9.54 -11.52 -12.51
C GLU A 97 -8.17 -11.67 -13.19
N SER A 98 -8.15 -12.05 -14.46
CA SER A 98 -6.91 -12.40 -15.18
C SER A 98 -5.86 -11.28 -15.15
N TRP A 99 -6.30 -10.03 -15.35
CA TRP A 99 -5.42 -8.86 -15.31
C TRP A 99 -4.82 -8.61 -13.92
N ALA A 100 -5.60 -8.82 -12.84
CA ALA A 100 -5.13 -8.64 -11.47
C ALA A 100 -4.10 -9.72 -11.10
N ARG A 101 -4.35 -10.96 -11.52
CA ARG A 101 -3.40 -12.07 -11.34
C ARG A 101 -2.08 -11.80 -12.06
N GLU A 102 -2.14 -11.30 -13.30
CA GLU A 102 -0.94 -10.96 -14.06
C GLU A 102 -0.16 -9.80 -13.41
N LEU A 103 -0.86 -8.78 -12.91
CA LEU A 103 -0.26 -7.66 -12.20
C LEU A 103 0.45 -8.12 -10.92
N ILE A 104 -0.20 -8.96 -10.10
CA ILE A 104 0.40 -9.54 -8.90
C ILE A 104 1.66 -10.34 -9.25
N LYS A 105 1.60 -11.15 -10.33
CA LYS A 105 2.75 -11.92 -10.81
C LYS A 105 3.90 -11.04 -11.30
N ARG A 106 3.61 -9.95 -12.01
CA ARG A 106 4.65 -9.00 -12.47
C ARG A 106 5.34 -8.31 -11.30
N LEU A 107 4.55 -7.91 -10.29
CA LEU A 107 5.10 -7.29 -9.07
C LEU A 107 5.93 -8.26 -8.25
N ASP A 108 5.62 -9.55 -8.25
CA ASP A 108 6.37 -10.64 -7.63
C ASP A 108 7.01 -10.23 -6.28
N SER A 109 6.17 -9.83 -5.33
CA SER A 109 6.55 -9.34 -4.01
C SER A 109 5.53 -9.82 -2.98
N TYR A 110 5.73 -9.48 -1.71
CA TYR A 110 4.75 -9.80 -0.68
C TYR A 110 3.36 -9.37 -1.10
N SER A 111 2.47 -10.33 -1.16
CA SER A 111 1.08 -10.13 -1.54
C SER A 111 0.16 -10.89 -0.60
N GLU A 112 -0.92 -10.26 -0.14
CA GLU A 112 -1.89 -10.86 0.76
C GLU A 112 -3.32 -10.63 0.29
N LEU A 113 -4.27 -11.44 0.75
CA LEU A 113 -5.68 -11.16 0.59
C LEU A 113 -6.07 -9.92 1.38
N SER A 114 -6.87 -9.04 0.78
CA SER A 114 -7.47 -7.93 1.51
C SER A 114 -8.43 -8.42 2.60
N GLN A 115 -8.73 -7.57 3.56
CA GLN A 115 -9.60 -7.92 4.69
C GLN A 115 -11.02 -8.36 4.27
N SER A 116 -11.54 -7.87 3.14
CA SER A 116 -12.83 -8.30 2.57
C SER A 116 -12.78 -9.68 1.92
N GLY A 117 -11.58 -10.16 1.56
CA GLY A 117 -11.36 -11.36 0.77
C GLY A 117 -11.66 -11.20 -0.72
N THR A 118 -12.16 -10.04 -1.16
CA THR A 118 -12.51 -9.75 -2.57
C THR A 118 -11.39 -9.07 -3.34
N GLY A 119 -10.28 -8.76 -2.70
CA GLY A 119 -9.15 -8.06 -3.29
C GLY A 119 -7.81 -8.53 -2.76
N ALA A 120 -6.76 -7.82 -3.11
CA ALA A 120 -5.40 -8.11 -2.66
C ALA A 120 -4.62 -6.82 -2.38
N HIS A 121 -3.70 -6.90 -1.42
CA HIS A 121 -2.64 -5.92 -1.22
C HIS A 121 -1.32 -6.50 -1.73
N VAL A 122 -0.57 -5.72 -2.48
CA VAL A 122 0.82 -6.02 -2.84
C VAL A 122 1.70 -4.94 -2.26
N ILE A 123 2.78 -5.30 -1.57
CA ILE A 123 3.75 -4.35 -1.03
C ILE A 123 5.09 -4.57 -1.72
N VAL A 124 5.68 -3.48 -2.21
CA VAL A 124 6.98 -3.48 -2.89
C VAL A 124 7.90 -2.40 -2.31
N ARG A 125 9.22 -2.56 -2.44
CA ARG A 125 10.16 -1.44 -2.26
C ARG A 125 10.24 -0.65 -3.55
N ALA A 126 9.58 0.51 -3.56
CA ALA A 126 9.51 1.45 -4.67
C ALA A 126 8.91 2.77 -4.20
N LYS A 127 9.05 3.81 -5.02
CA LYS A 127 8.28 5.06 -4.88
C LYS A 127 7.34 5.21 -6.05
N VAL A 128 6.15 5.76 -5.80
CA VAL A 128 5.15 5.95 -6.84
C VAL A 128 5.65 6.96 -7.87
N PRO A 129 5.77 6.59 -9.15
CA PRO A 129 6.20 7.51 -10.18
C PRO A 129 5.04 8.47 -10.55
N GLY A 130 5.21 9.75 -10.32
CA GLY A 130 4.21 10.75 -10.67
C GLY A 130 3.15 10.99 -9.59
N SER A 131 2.06 11.68 -9.96
CA SER A 131 1.05 12.19 -9.02
C SER A 131 -0.22 11.35 -8.92
N ARG A 132 -0.52 10.57 -9.96
CA ARG A 132 -1.74 9.76 -10.02
C ARG A 132 -1.64 8.53 -9.11
N ARG A 133 -2.71 8.27 -8.37
CA ARG A 133 -2.75 7.23 -7.33
C ARG A 133 -3.84 6.19 -7.52
N ARG A 134 -4.85 6.48 -8.36
CA ARG A 134 -6.02 5.62 -8.49
C ARG A 134 -6.52 5.55 -9.93
N LYS A 135 -6.85 4.34 -10.38
CA LYS A 135 -7.58 4.07 -11.60
C LYS A 135 -8.44 2.82 -11.42
N ASP A 136 -9.75 2.95 -11.63
CA ASP A 136 -10.72 1.87 -11.50
C ASP A 136 -10.62 1.12 -10.16
N LYS A 137 -10.17 -0.13 -10.19
CA LYS A 137 -10.01 -1.03 -9.06
C LYS A 137 -8.59 -1.05 -8.46
N ILE A 138 -7.71 -0.15 -8.90
CA ILE A 138 -6.30 -0.09 -8.48
C ILE A 138 -6.02 1.22 -7.76
N GLU A 139 -5.44 1.12 -6.56
CA GLU A 139 -4.89 2.25 -5.83
C GLU A 139 -3.41 1.97 -5.51
N ILE A 140 -2.53 3.00 -5.61
CA ILE A 140 -1.09 2.87 -5.39
C ILE A 140 -0.63 4.00 -4.47
N TYR A 141 -0.04 3.65 -3.32
CA TYR A 141 0.35 4.62 -2.29
C TYR A 141 1.71 4.29 -1.69
N ASP A 142 2.57 5.29 -1.59
CA ASP A 142 3.84 5.26 -0.87
C ASP A 142 3.85 6.16 0.36
N LYS A 143 2.74 6.88 0.64
CA LYS A 143 2.54 7.71 1.82
C LYS A 143 1.08 8.10 2.03
N GLY A 144 0.76 8.56 3.24
CA GLY A 144 -0.54 9.16 3.55
C GLY A 144 -1.71 8.18 3.52
N ARG A 145 -1.43 6.88 3.54
CA ARG A 145 -2.42 5.80 3.52
C ARG A 145 -2.03 4.70 4.49
N PHE A 146 -2.99 3.94 4.98
CA PHE A 146 -2.71 2.69 5.69
C PHE A 146 -3.43 1.53 5.01
N PHE A 147 -2.82 0.35 5.03
CA PHE A 147 -3.44 -0.89 4.61
C PHE A 147 -3.85 -1.73 5.81
N CYS A 148 -5.05 -2.32 5.73
CA CYS A 148 -5.54 -3.28 6.72
C CYS A 148 -4.85 -4.62 6.51
N MET A 149 -3.78 -4.87 7.25
CA MET A 149 -2.96 -6.07 7.10
C MET A 149 -3.69 -7.32 7.61
N THR A 150 -3.60 -8.39 6.85
CA THR A 150 -4.22 -9.69 7.18
C THR A 150 -3.19 -10.78 7.45
N GLY A 151 -2.01 -10.68 6.84
CA GLY A 151 -1.03 -11.75 6.80
C GLY A 151 -1.49 -12.98 6.02
N GLU A 152 -2.68 -12.94 5.39
CA GLU A 152 -3.18 -14.02 4.51
C GLU A 152 -2.43 -13.98 3.18
N ARG A 153 -1.15 -14.38 3.23
CA ARG A 153 -0.27 -14.35 2.06
C ARG A 153 -0.82 -15.20 0.92
N LEU A 154 -0.82 -14.65 -0.29
CA LEU A 154 -1.24 -15.36 -1.49
C LEU A 154 -0.31 -16.55 -1.79
N ALA A 155 -0.89 -17.63 -2.29
CA ALA A 155 -0.13 -18.83 -2.67
C ALA A 155 0.88 -18.48 -3.78
N GLY A 156 2.14 -18.86 -3.57
CA GLY A 156 3.22 -18.58 -4.51
C GLY A 156 3.84 -17.18 -4.40
N ALA A 157 3.24 -16.25 -3.64
CA ALA A 157 3.85 -14.94 -3.43
C ALA A 157 5.08 -15.01 -2.52
N PRO A 158 6.12 -14.17 -2.75
CA PRO A 158 7.27 -14.04 -1.86
C PRO A 158 6.85 -13.76 -0.40
N GLY A 159 7.66 -14.22 0.54
CA GLY A 159 7.48 -13.94 1.97
C GLY A 159 8.07 -12.61 2.41
N ALA A 160 8.92 -12.00 1.59
CA ALA A 160 9.59 -10.72 1.80
C ALA A 160 9.03 -9.66 0.86
N VAL A 161 9.30 -8.39 1.18
CA VAL A 161 9.01 -7.27 0.27
C VAL A 161 10.16 -7.10 -0.69
N GLU A 162 9.90 -7.14 -1.99
CA GLU A 162 10.90 -7.11 -3.04
C GLU A 162 11.06 -5.71 -3.66
N GLY A 163 12.28 -5.41 -4.17
CA GLY A 163 12.55 -4.18 -4.91
C GLY A 163 11.94 -4.24 -6.31
N ARG A 164 10.97 -3.38 -6.63
CA ARG A 164 10.23 -3.43 -7.90
C ARG A 164 10.02 -2.07 -8.55
N GLN A 165 10.96 -1.13 -8.36
CA GLN A 165 10.81 0.23 -8.89
C GLN A 165 10.58 0.26 -10.40
N ALA A 166 11.37 -0.47 -11.18
CA ALA A 166 11.24 -0.49 -12.64
C ALA A 166 9.86 -1.03 -13.06
N VAL A 167 9.47 -2.18 -12.50
CA VAL A 167 8.18 -2.82 -12.77
C VAL A 167 7.01 -1.91 -12.37
N LEU A 168 7.08 -1.26 -11.21
CA LEU A 168 6.05 -0.32 -10.78
C LEU A 168 5.96 0.88 -11.71
N SER A 169 7.09 1.39 -12.22
CA SER A 169 7.13 2.50 -13.17
C SER A 169 6.49 2.14 -14.51
N GLU A 170 6.74 0.93 -15.02
CA GLU A 170 6.09 0.41 -16.22
C GLU A 170 4.56 0.29 -16.03
N ILE A 171 4.13 -0.38 -14.95
CA ILE A 171 2.71 -0.54 -14.61
C ILE A 171 2.02 0.82 -14.45
N HIS A 172 2.65 1.76 -13.75
CA HIS A 172 2.10 3.10 -13.58
C HIS A 172 1.96 3.83 -14.92
N GLY A 173 2.95 3.71 -15.81
CA GLY A 173 2.89 4.26 -17.16
C GLY A 173 1.77 3.64 -18.01
N GLU A 174 1.55 2.34 -17.93
CA GLU A 174 0.44 1.63 -18.61
C GLU A 174 -0.93 2.08 -18.08
N LEU A 175 -1.04 2.28 -16.77
CA LEU A 175 -2.29 2.68 -16.14
C LEU A 175 -2.66 4.15 -16.40
N PHE A 176 -1.70 5.03 -16.28
CA PHE A 176 -1.95 6.47 -16.21
C PHE A 176 -1.41 7.27 -17.40
N GLY A 177 -0.65 6.64 -18.31
CA GLY A 177 0.14 7.32 -19.32
C GLY A 177 1.42 7.92 -18.72
N LYS A 178 2.32 8.41 -19.58
CA LYS A 178 3.49 9.15 -19.10
C LYS A 178 3.01 10.50 -18.58
N ASP A 179 3.34 10.85 -17.32
CA ASP A 179 3.16 12.21 -16.84
C ASP A 179 4.06 13.13 -17.69
N GLU A 180 3.47 14.02 -18.48
CA GLU A 180 4.19 15.03 -19.28
C GLU A 180 4.82 16.15 -18.39
N SER A 181 4.93 15.94 -17.08
CA SER A 181 5.55 16.87 -16.14
C SER A 181 6.98 16.46 -15.81
N GLY A 182 7.86 16.50 -16.82
CA GLY A 182 9.26 16.16 -16.62
C GLY A 182 10.17 16.75 -17.65
N SER A 183 10.57 18.04 -17.44
CA SER A 183 11.80 18.65 -17.96
C SER A 183 11.84 18.99 -19.45
N SER A 184 11.31 20.15 -19.81
CA SER A 184 11.98 20.98 -20.82
C SER A 184 13.27 21.54 -20.18
N VAL A 185 14.39 20.84 -20.38
CA VAL A 185 15.70 21.46 -20.23
C VAL A 185 15.79 22.48 -21.37
N PRO A 186 15.98 23.79 -21.10
CA PRO A 186 16.22 24.74 -22.19
C PRO A 186 17.55 24.38 -22.83
N LEU A 187 17.54 24.14 -24.14
CA LEU A 187 18.77 24.05 -24.94
C LEU A 187 19.55 25.35 -24.78
N PRO A 188 20.87 25.32 -24.54
CA PRO A 188 21.67 26.52 -24.50
C PRO A 188 21.64 27.18 -25.89
N SER A 189 21.17 28.41 -25.96
CA SER A 189 21.24 29.26 -27.14
C SER A 189 22.69 29.51 -27.49
N THR A 190 23.17 28.85 -28.52
CA THR A 190 24.49 29.13 -29.11
C THR A 190 24.39 30.43 -29.89
N THR A 191 24.75 31.53 -29.29
CA THR A 191 24.97 32.80 -29.96
C THR A 191 26.33 32.72 -30.67
N ILE A 192 26.31 32.64 -32.01
CA ILE A 192 27.49 32.73 -32.84
C ILE A 192 27.84 34.24 -32.96
N PRO A 193 29.03 34.69 -32.56
CA PRO A 193 29.42 36.08 -32.81
C PRO A 193 29.75 36.26 -34.31
N VAL A 194 29.06 37.19 -34.98
CA VAL A 194 29.41 37.65 -36.30
C VAL A 194 30.64 38.55 -36.16
N ALA A 195 31.77 38.13 -36.76
CA ALA A 195 32.96 38.95 -36.88
C ALA A 195 32.78 39.96 -38.03
N LEU A 196 33.07 41.22 -37.76
CA LEU A 196 33.27 42.29 -38.77
C LEU A 196 34.65 42.18 -39.37
#